data_056765176fe5083d313e83981e14ac3d
#
_entry.id   056765176fe5083d313e83981e14ac3d
#
_cell.length_a   1.000
_cell.length_b   1.000
_cell.length_c   1.000
_cell.angle_alpha   90.00
_cell.angle_beta   90.00
_cell.angle_gamma   90.00
#
_symmetry.space_group_name_H-M   'P 1'
#
loop_
_entity.id
_entity.type
_entity.pdbx_description
1 polymer ?
#
loop_
_entity_poly.entity_id
_entity_poly.type
_entity_poly.pdbx_seq_one_letter_code
_entity_poly.pdbx_strand_id
1 'polypeptide(L)'
;MALAGCMTDKMVDVFTEEEFDQIKQFGPLGELPQISTNRYANDEAAATFGQRLFFEKSYSHALTIADPALGVVGDKGKLACASCHDVTNYYTDTRSHPNSTSLGVTWTTRNAPTLVNVAFYTWNSWGGKEDSLWYQGANGCESAVNFGGNRLEYAHMLYRKYRADYNALFPVPLDPALDPAAGDAARFPAQGKPKANAMAPDGPWEMMTGADRDILNTIMANIGKAIEAYERKLVSRNAPIDKYIMGDTTALSSAAKRGLRLFIGKAACVDCHSGPTFSDQKFHNTGVPQIGINLPRVDNGRFDDLARTLTNAFNGASKYSDDPAAGMAKLAGMQVTDDLKGLFRTGMLRQIDATGPYMHTGGLNSLEDVVQFYNLGGGTADFAGTKSAAMAPLLLTDDEQADLVAFLKSLTGEQPPVGLGKDTAIPDPI
;
A
#
# COMPACT_ATOMS: atom_id res chain seq x y z
N MET A 1 4.19 -54.44 -0.08
CA MET A 1 4.96 -53.19 -0.20
C MET A 1 4.08 -51.94 -0.33
N ALA A 2 2.76 -52.01 -0.22
CA ALA A 2 1.83 -50.88 -0.39
C ALA A 2 1.32 -50.25 0.93
N LEU A 3 1.75 -50.78 2.09
CA LEU A 3 1.30 -50.26 3.41
C LEU A 3 2.27 -49.25 4.08
N ALA A 4 3.52 -49.18 3.60
CA ALA A 4 4.51 -48.24 4.18
C ALA A 4 4.35 -46.82 3.66
N GLY A 5 3.89 -46.59 2.42
CA GLY A 5 3.66 -45.29 1.86
C GLY A 5 2.46 -44.51 2.49
N CYS A 6 1.43 -45.25 2.89
CA CYS A 6 0.23 -44.68 3.47
C CYS A 6 0.37 -44.25 4.95
N MET A 7 1.35 -44.81 5.67
CA MET A 7 1.66 -44.45 7.06
C MET A 7 2.60 -43.24 7.14
N THR A 8 3.52 -43.10 6.21
CA THR A 8 4.42 -41.93 6.16
C THR A 8 3.68 -40.63 5.83
N ASP A 9 2.73 -40.64 4.91
CA ASP A 9 1.90 -39.46 4.59
C ASP A 9 1.04 -39.01 5.78
N LYS A 10 0.45 -39.94 6.53
CA LYS A 10 -0.37 -39.61 7.70
C LYS A 10 0.41 -39.01 8.88
N MET A 11 1.68 -39.43 9.06
CA MET A 11 2.53 -38.89 10.13
C MET A 11 3.09 -37.49 9.81
N VAL A 12 3.21 -37.14 8.54
CA VAL A 12 3.72 -35.83 8.09
C VAL A 12 2.63 -34.71 8.23
N ASP A 13 1.37 -35.10 8.26
CA ASP A 13 0.22 -34.14 8.36
C ASP A 13 -0.13 -33.76 9.81
N VAL A 14 0.52 -34.33 10.82
CA VAL A 14 0.23 -34.01 12.24
C VAL A 14 1.33 -33.10 12.78
N PHE A 15 0.98 -31.86 13.09
CA PHE A 15 1.86 -30.93 13.81
C PHE A 15 2.00 -31.40 15.27
N THR A 16 3.20 -31.20 15.85
CA THR A 16 3.38 -31.32 17.30
C THR A 16 2.60 -30.22 18.02
N GLU A 17 2.39 -30.36 19.34
CA GLU A 17 1.73 -29.34 20.14
C GLU A 17 2.50 -28.00 20.06
N GLU A 18 3.82 -28.04 20.12
CA GLU A 18 4.70 -26.88 20.00
C GLU A 18 4.59 -26.20 18.60
N GLU A 19 4.61 -26.97 17.51
CA GLU A 19 4.39 -26.47 16.15
C GLU A 19 3.01 -25.83 16.04
N PHE A 20 1.96 -26.45 16.61
CA PHE A 20 0.62 -25.93 16.53
C PHE A 20 0.43 -24.64 17.35
N ASP A 21 1.12 -24.50 18.48
CA ASP A 21 1.12 -23.26 19.25
C ASP A 21 1.79 -22.12 18.49
N GLN A 22 2.85 -22.40 17.73
CA GLN A 22 3.42 -21.43 16.79
C GLN A 22 2.46 -21.08 15.65
N ILE A 23 1.71 -22.04 15.13
CA ILE A 23 0.76 -21.85 14.04
C ILE A 23 -0.42 -20.94 14.47
N LYS A 24 -0.89 -21.07 15.70
CA LYS A 24 -2.02 -20.28 16.25
C LYS A 24 -1.79 -18.76 16.15
N GLN A 25 -0.54 -18.28 16.15
CA GLN A 25 -0.23 -16.87 16.02
C GLN A 25 -0.68 -16.26 14.67
N PHE A 26 -0.85 -17.09 13.63
CA PHE A 26 -1.12 -16.61 12.27
C PHE A 26 -2.57 -16.24 11.98
N GLY A 27 -3.48 -16.45 12.86
CA GLY A 27 -4.83 -16.07 12.52
C GLY A 27 -5.87 -16.39 13.56
N PRO A 28 -7.13 -16.14 13.22
CA PRO A 28 -7.59 -15.25 12.13
C PRO A 28 -7.30 -13.78 12.40
N LEU A 29 -7.42 -12.92 11.37
CA LEU A 29 -7.29 -11.46 11.55
C LEU A 29 -8.28 -10.96 12.60
N GLY A 30 -7.77 -10.24 13.60
CA GLY A 30 -8.55 -9.58 14.63
C GLY A 30 -9.32 -8.36 14.11
N GLU A 31 -9.85 -7.57 15.04
CA GLU A 31 -10.49 -6.29 14.73
C GLU A 31 -9.47 -5.30 14.12
N LEU A 32 -9.99 -4.32 13.38
CA LEU A 32 -9.17 -3.26 12.81
C LEU A 32 -8.47 -2.47 13.94
N PRO A 33 -7.19 -2.11 13.75
CA PRO A 33 -6.48 -1.27 14.71
C PRO A 33 -7.23 0.04 14.96
N GLN A 34 -7.24 0.49 16.22
CA GLN A 34 -7.79 1.80 16.57
C GLN A 34 -6.85 2.89 16.08
N ILE A 35 -7.41 3.94 15.50
CA ILE A 35 -6.67 5.08 14.94
C ILE A 35 -7.18 6.37 15.60
N SER A 36 -6.27 7.11 16.25
CA SER A 36 -6.59 8.41 16.85
C SER A 36 -6.27 9.59 15.92
N THR A 37 -5.33 9.41 14.98
CA THR A 37 -4.88 10.49 14.08
C THR A 37 -5.89 10.86 12.99
N ASN A 38 -6.97 10.07 12.84
CA ASN A 38 -8.09 10.31 11.95
C ASN A 38 -9.41 9.96 12.65
N ARG A 39 -10.16 10.95 13.11
CA ARG A 39 -11.46 10.76 13.76
C ARG A 39 -12.53 10.16 12.86
N TYR A 40 -12.36 10.25 11.55
CA TYR A 40 -13.28 9.73 10.54
C TYR A 40 -12.94 8.29 10.10
N ALA A 41 -11.90 7.68 10.65
CA ALA A 41 -11.37 6.39 10.21
C ALA A 41 -12.43 5.26 10.16
N ASN A 42 -13.46 5.32 11.00
CA ASN A 42 -14.56 4.34 11.05
C ASN A 42 -15.94 4.97 10.72
N ASP A 43 -15.97 6.15 10.13
CA ASP A 43 -17.20 6.85 9.75
C ASP A 43 -17.70 6.38 8.38
N GLU A 44 -18.96 5.94 8.30
CA GLU A 44 -19.55 5.41 7.06
C GLU A 44 -19.75 6.48 5.97
N ALA A 45 -20.07 7.73 6.38
CA ALA A 45 -20.22 8.82 5.42
C ALA A 45 -18.85 9.21 4.85
N ALA A 46 -17.81 9.22 5.70
CA ALA A 46 -16.42 9.41 5.26
C ALA A 46 -15.95 8.29 4.31
N ALA A 47 -16.26 7.04 4.62
CA ALA A 47 -15.93 5.90 3.77
C ALA A 47 -16.64 5.98 2.40
N THR A 48 -17.91 6.38 2.39
CA THR A 48 -18.68 6.60 1.15
C THR A 48 -18.08 7.73 0.31
N PHE A 49 -17.71 8.83 0.95
CA PHE A 49 -17.05 9.94 0.28
C PHE A 49 -15.65 9.55 -0.21
N GLY A 50 -14.88 8.83 0.61
CA GLY A 50 -13.57 8.27 0.23
C GLY A 50 -13.64 7.35 -0.97
N GLN A 51 -14.69 6.50 -1.08
CA GLN A 51 -14.92 5.67 -2.25
C GLN A 51 -15.11 6.51 -3.51
N ARG A 52 -15.88 7.60 -3.46
CA ARG A 52 -16.03 8.51 -4.61
C ARG A 52 -14.70 9.10 -5.05
N LEU A 53 -13.88 9.53 -4.09
CA LEU A 53 -12.56 10.09 -4.37
C LEU A 53 -11.57 9.04 -4.91
N PHE A 54 -11.68 7.79 -4.46
CA PHE A 54 -10.85 6.68 -4.95
C PHE A 54 -11.07 6.40 -6.44
N PHE A 55 -12.28 6.61 -6.96
CA PHE A 55 -12.62 6.44 -8.37
C PHE A 55 -12.59 7.75 -9.17
N GLU A 56 -12.34 8.92 -8.54
CA GLU A 56 -12.32 10.21 -9.22
C GLU A 56 -11.12 10.33 -10.17
N LYS A 57 -11.39 10.68 -11.42
CA LYS A 57 -10.38 10.80 -12.49
C LYS A 57 -10.06 12.23 -12.87
N SER A 58 -10.97 13.17 -12.64
CA SER A 58 -10.88 14.52 -13.20
C SER A 58 -9.67 15.32 -12.73
N TYR A 59 -9.00 14.90 -11.68
CA TYR A 59 -7.80 15.55 -11.18
C TYR A 59 -6.49 15.01 -11.77
N SER A 60 -6.54 13.97 -12.61
CA SER A 60 -5.32 13.46 -13.23
C SER A 60 -4.88 14.31 -14.42
N HIS A 61 -3.62 14.66 -14.42
CA HIS A 61 -2.98 15.42 -15.50
C HIS A 61 -2.79 14.59 -16.76
N ALA A 62 -2.18 15.20 -17.77
CA ALA A 62 -1.93 14.59 -19.05
C ALA A 62 -1.01 13.38 -18.92
N LEU A 63 -1.38 12.27 -19.57
CA LEU A 63 -0.53 11.11 -19.74
C LEU A 63 0.75 11.51 -20.49
N THR A 64 1.90 11.08 -19.98
CA THR A 64 3.18 11.23 -20.68
C THR A 64 3.57 9.99 -21.46
N ILE A 65 2.84 8.89 -21.23
CA ILE A 65 3.04 7.58 -21.84
C ILE A 65 1.68 7.07 -22.31
N ALA A 66 1.59 6.56 -23.53
CA ALA A 66 0.40 5.93 -24.05
C ALA A 66 0.24 4.51 -23.44
N ASP A 67 -0.98 4.15 -23.10
CA ASP A 67 -1.36 2.83 -22.59
C ASP A 67 -2.74 2.44 -23.14
N PRO A 68 -2.93 1.21 -23.63
CA PRO A 68 -4.20 0.79 -24.23
C PRO A 68 -5.42 0.92 -23.31
N ALA A 69 -5.22 0.78 -21.99
CA ALA A 69 -6.29 0.89 -20.99
C ALA A 69 -6.55 2.34 -20.54
N LEU A 70 -5.57 3.24 -20.67
CA LEU A 70 -5.66 4.61 -20.19
C LEU A 70 -5.91 5.63 -21.30
N GLY A 71 -5.24 5.48 -22.45
CA GLY A 71 -5.35 6.43 -23.56
C GLY A 71 -4.02 6.80 -24.19
N VAL A 72 -4.00 7.94 -24.89
CA VAL A 72 -2.80 8.44 -25.61
C VAL A 72 -2.10 9.54 -24.83
N VAL A 73 -0.85 9.82 -25.20
CA VAL A 73 -0.09 10.94 -24.63
C VAL A 73 -0.85 12.25 -24.81
N GLY A 74 -0.97 13.00 -23.72
CA GLY A 74 -1.73 14.26 -23.67
C GLY A 74 -3.15 14.13 -23.14
N ASP A 75 -3.73 12.93 -23.06
CA ASP A 75 -5.05 12.70 -22.47
C ASP A 75 -5.05 13.03 -20.97
N LYS A 76 -6.06 13.77 -20.51
CA LYS A 76 -6.27 14.14 -19.11
C LYS A 76 -7.48 13.40 -18.53
N GLY A 77 -7.59 13.36 -17.20
CA GLY A 77 -8.74 12.76 -16.54
C GLY A 77 -8.87 11.26 -16.79
N LYS A 78 -7.76 10.55 -16.90
CA LYS A 78 -7.74 9.11 -17.22
C LYS A 78 -7.47 8.21 -16.03
N LEU A 79 -6.88 8.75 -14.97
CA LEU A 79 -6.39 7.98 -13.82
C LEU A 79 -7.17 8.30 -12.56
N ALA A 80 -7.53 7.25 -11.85
CA ALA A 80 -7.98 7.26 -10.46
C ALA A 80 -7.09 6.31 -9.64
N CYS A 81 -7.26 6.25 -8.32
CA CYS A 81 -6.57 5.24 -7.49
C CYS A 81 -6.88 3.83 -8.00
N ALA A 82 -8.13 3.56 -8.39
CA ALA A 82 -8.58 2.31 -8.99
C ALA A 82 -7.85 1.94 -10.29
N SER A 83 -7.12 2.86 -10.93
CA SER A 83 -6.35 2.55 -12.14
C SER A 83 -5.09 1.72 -11.87
N CYS A 84 -4.48 1.89 -10.68
CA CYS A 84 -3.32 1.11 -10.23
C CYS A 84 -3.68 0.12 -9.12
N HIS A 85 -4.86 0.25 -8.53
CA HIS A 85 -5.40 -0.65 -7.50
C HIS A 85 -6.67 -1.31 -8.04
N ASP A 86 -6.48 -2.29 -8.94
CA ASP A 86 -7.57 -2.98 -9.65
C ASP A 86 -8.50 -3.69 -8.67
N VAL A 87 -9.73 -3.20 -8.60
CA VAL A 87 -10.76 -3.70 -7.69
C VAL A 87 -11.18 -5.14 -7.99
N THR A 88 -10.95 -5.62 -9.20
CA THR A 88 -11.26 -7.00 -9.60
C THR A 88 -10.15 -7.99 -9.23
N ASN A 89 -8.96 -7.46 -8.86
CA ASN A 89 -7.79 -8.26 -8.52
C ASN A 89 -7.16 -7.84 -7.18
N TYR A 90 -7.91 -7.97 -6.11
CA TYR A 90 -7.47 -7.67 -4.75
C TYR A 90 -6.80 -6.29 -4.61
N TYR A 91 -7.23 -5.29 -5.38
CA TYR A 91 -6.73 -3.92 -5.34
C TYR A 91 -5.20 -3.81 -5.53
N THR A 92 -4.63 -4.65 -6.38
CA THR A 92 -3.24 -4.56 -6.83
C THR A 92 -3.18 -4.17 -8.31
N ASP A 93 -2.00 -3.80 -8.82
CA ASP A 93 -1.84 -3.41 -10.23
C ASP A 93 -1.67 -4.64 -11.13
N THR A 94 -2.63 -4.87 -12.01
CA THR A 94 -2.61 -5.96 -13.00
C THR A 94 -1.89 -5.58 -14.30
N ARG A 95 -1.51 -4.30 -14.47
CA ARG A 95 -0.81 -3.79 -15.65
C ARG A 95 0.71 -3.79 -15.49
N SER A 96 1.21 -4.04 -14.28
CA SER A 96 2.65 -4.21 -14.03
C SER A 96 3.16 -5.46 -14.74
N HIS A 97 4.28 -5.33 -15.43
CA HIS A 97 4.96 -6.42 -16.10
C HIS A 97 6.33 -6.67 -15.46
N PRO A 98 6.97 -7.83 -15.72
CA PRO A 98 8.32 -8.06 -15.27
C PRO A 98 9.23 -6.87 -15.59
N ASN A 99 9.97 -6.42 -14.58
CA ASN A 99 10.86 -5.27 -14.70
C ASN A 99 10.17 -3.95 -15.09
N SER A 100 8.84 -3.86 -14.91
CA SER A 100 8.06 -2.63 -15.04
C SER A 100 7.33 -2.36 -13.74
N THR A 101 7.24 -1.09 -13.37
CA THR A 101 6.46 -0.64 -12.24
C THR A 101 5.06 -0.19 -12.68
N SER A 102 4.25 0.27 -11.76
CA SER A 102 2.91 0.75 -12.08
C SER A 102 2.95 2.00 -12.97
N LEU A 103 1.97 2.14 -13.85
CA LEU A 103 1.82 3.27 -14.75
C LEU A 103 0.72 4.21 -14.26
N GLY A 104 1.16 5.39 -13.78
CA GLY A 104 0.32 6.56 -13.56
C GLY A 104 0.32 7.49 -14.78
N VAL A 105 0.43 8.81 -14.60
CA VAL A 105 0.67 9.73 -15.73
C VAL A 105 2.03 9.47 -16.39
N THR A 106 2.95 8.90 -15.64
CA THR A 106 4.21 8.32 -16.11
C THR A 106 4.54 7.08 -15.26
N TRP A 107 5.64 6.39 -15.56
CA TRP A 107 6.06 5.24 -14.77
C TRP A 107 6.37 5.62 -13.32
N THR A 108 5.81 4.88 -12.37
CA THR A 108 6.13 5.00 -10.95
C THR A 108 7.49 4.36 -10.66
N THR A 109 8.09 4.69 -9.53
CA THR A 109 9.40 4.14 -9.13
C THR A 109 9.31 2.76 -8.49
N ARG A 110 8.10 2.33 -8.13
CA ARG A 110 7.83 1.05 -7.44
C ARG A 110 6.49 0.49 -7.87
N ASN A 111 6.32 -0.82 -7.77
CA ASN A 111 5.06 -1.50 -8.00
C ASN A 111 3.98 -1.07 -6.98
N ALA A 112 2.73 -0.92 -7.41
CA ALA A 112 1.62 -0.62 -6.51
C ALA A 112 1.23 -1.89 -5.72
N PRO A 113 1.33 -1.87 -4.38
CA PRO A 113 0.91 -3.01 -3.57
C PRO A 113 -0.62 -3.11 -3.49
N THR A 114 -1.12 -4.27 -3.08
CA THR A 114 -2.54 -4.41 -2.74
C THR A 114 -2.97 -3.45 -1.63
N LEU A 115 -4.21 -2.97 -1.69
CA LEU A 115 -4.85 -2.23 -0.60
C LEU A 115 -5.70 -3.15 0.32
N VAL A 116 -5.86 -4.41 -0.03
CA VAL A 116 -6.59 -5.34 0.84
C VAL A 116 -5.81 -5.54 2.15
N ASN A 117 -6.50 -5.37 3.26
CA ASN A 117 -5.93 -5.41 4.61
C ASN A 117 -4.90 -4.29 4.92
N VAL A 118 -4.81 -3.25 4.08
CA VAL A 118 -3.86 -2.15 4.28
C VAL A 118 -4.00 -1.47 5.64
N ALA A 119 -5.20 -1.45 6.20
CA ALA A 119 -5.50 -0.88 7.53
C ALA A 119 -4.77 -1.57 8.71
N PHE A 120 -4.22 -2.75 8.50
CA PHE A 120 -3.43 -3.45 9.51
C PHE A 120 -1.94 -3.06 9.49
N TYR A 121 -1.49 -2.28 8.52
CA TYR A 121 -0.12 -1.78 8.49
C TYR A 121 0.08 -0.60 9.43
N THR A 122 1.23 -0.58 10.10
CA THR A 122 1.67 0.55 10.92
C THR A 122 2.39 1.63 10.11
N TRP A 123 2.99 1.25 8.99
CA TRP A 123 3.65 2.10 8.02
C TRP A 123 3.16 1.77 6.62
N ASN A 124 2.92 2.76 5.78
CA ASN A 124 2.40 2.58 4.43
C ASN A 124 3.50 2.78 3.38
N SER A 125 3.25 2.31 2.15
CA SER A 125 4.24 2.18 1.07
C SER A 125 5.39 1.22 1.39
N TRP A 126 6.19 0.89 0.37
CA TRP A 126 7.25 -0.11 0.48
C TRP A 126 8.36 0.26 1.47
N GLY A 127 8.83 1.50 1.47
CA GLY A 127 9.84 1.99 2.41
C GLY A 127 9.25 2.68 3.64
N GLY A 128 7.93 2.61 3.85
CA GLY A 128 7.25 3.21 4.99
C GLY A 128 7.26 4.74 4.94
N LYS A 129 7.06 5.31 3.76
CA LYS A 129 7.04 6.76 3.55
C LYS A 129 5.91 7.46 4.33
N GLU A 130 4.79 6.78 4.52
CA GLU A 130 3.65 7.33 5.23
C GLU A 130 3.45 6.63 6.58
N ASP A 131 3.41 7.43 7.65
CA ASP A 131 3.20 6.98 9.02
C ASP A 131 1.72 6.77 9.39
N SER A 132 0.82 7.13 8.50
CA SER A 132 -0.62 6.91 8.61
C SER A 132 -1.24 6.67 7.23
N LEU A 133 -2.39 6.02 7.19
CA LEU A 133 -3.07 5.73 5.94
C LEU A 133 -3.68 7.01 5.35
N TRP A 134 -4.18 7.94 6.18
CA TRP A 134 -4.68 9.23 5.68
C TRP A 134 -3.58 10.09 5.05
N TYR A 135 -2.36 10.03 5.58
CA TYR A 135 -1.23 10.70 4.95
C TYR A 135 -0.91 10.07 3.58
N GLN A 136 -0.99 8.74 3.47
CA GLN A 136 -0.81 8.04 2.20
C GLN A 136 -1.85 8.52 1.15
N GLY A 137 -3.14 8.59 1.52
CA GLY A 137 -4.19 9.10 0.64
C GLY A 137 -3.93 10.54 0.15
N ALA A 138 -3.57 11.45 1.09
CA ALA A 138 -3.24 12.84 0.74
C ALA A 138 -1.99 12.95 -0.16
N ASN A 139 -0.94 12.20 0.15
CA ASN A 139 0.34 12.24 -0.57
C ASN A 139 0.24 11.60 -1.96
N GLY A 140 -0.53 10.53 -2.09
CA GLY A 140 -0.77 9.86 -3.38
C GLY A 140 -1.37 10.80 -4.43
N CYS A 141 -2.29 11.64 -4.02
CA CYS A 141 -2.95 12.62 -4.89
C CYS A 141 -1.95 13.60 -5.55
N GLU A 142 -0.97 14.13 -4.81
CA GLU A 142 0.00 15.10 -5.34
C GLU A 142 1.25 14.47 -5.97
N SER A 143 1.32 13.15 -6.03
CA SER A 143 2.44 12.44 -6.66
C SER A 143 2.57 12.83 -8.13
N ALA A 144 3.75 13.33 -8.49
CA ALA A 144 4.04 13.75 -9.87
C ALA A 144 3.99 12.60 -10.89
N VAL A 145 4.21 11.36 -10.42
CA VAL A 145 4.21 10.18 -11.29
C VAL A 145 2.85 9.47 -11.30
N ASN A 146 2.05 9.60 -10.23
CA ASN A 146 0.72 8.97 -10.17
C ASN A 146 -0.30 9.82 -10.95
N PHE A 147 -0.60 11.01 -10.47
CA PHE A 147 -1.64 11.88 -11.03
C PHE A 147 -1.12 13.19 -11.61
N GLY A 148 0.05 13.66 -11.17
CA GLY A 148 0.62 14.92 -11.60
C GLY A 148 -0.09 16.18 -11.06
N GLY A 149 -1.19 16.01 -10.33
CA GLY A 149 -2.07 17.08 -9.86
C GLY A 149 -1.49 17.95 -8.74
N ASN A 150 -2.30 18.89 -8.27
CA ASN A 150 -1.91 19.83 -7.23
C ASN A 150 -3.10 20.25 -6.33
N ARG A 151 -2.80 20.79 -5.15
CA ARG A 151 -3.78 21.11 -4.09
C ARG A 151 -4.90 22.01 -4.52
N LEU A 152 -4.58 23.05 -5.29
CA LEU A 152 -5.57 24.00 -5.77
C LEU A 152 -6.56 23.34 -6.72
N GLU A 153 -6.09 22.52 -7.67
CA GLU A 153 -6.98 21.78 -8.58
C GLU A 153 -7.90 20.85 -7.82
N TYR A 154 -7.40 20.14 -6.79
CA TYR A 154 -8.24 19.29 -5.95
C TYR A 154 -9.29 20.09 -5.17
N ALA A 155 -8.92 21.24 -4.61
CA ALA A 155 -9.87 22.08 -3.88
C ALA A 155 -10.95 22.63 -4.81
N HIS A 156 -10.60 23.10 -6.01
CA HIS A 156 -11.55 23.55 -7.02
C HIS A 156 -12.44 22.40 -7.52
N MET A 157 -11.90 21.21 -7.73
CA MET A 157 -12.66 20.02 -8.12
C MET A 157 -13.67 19.64 -7.02
N LEU A 158 -13.26 19.62 -5.75
CA LEU A 158 -14.15 19.37 -4.64
C LEU A 158 -15.26 20.41 -4.55
N TYR A 159 -14.95 21.68 -4.71
CA TYR A 159 -15.97 22.72 -4.70
C TYR A 159 -17.00 22.55 -5.82
N ARG A 160 -16.54 22.23 -7.03
CA ARG A 160 -17.40 22.04 -8.20
C ARG A 160 -18.27 20.78 -8.11
N LYS A 161 -17.68 19.64 -7.71
CA LYS A 161 -18.34 18.32 -7.80
C LYS A 161 -18.87 17.79 -6.46
N TYR A 162 -18.18 18.06 -5.36
CA TYR A 162 -18.38 17.38 -4.08
C TYR A 162 -18.63 18.30 -2.90
N ARG A 163 -18.94 19.59 -3.15
CA ARG A 163 -19.14 20.58 -2.09
C ARG A 163 -20.16 20.14 -1.06
N ALA A 164 -21.28 19.59 -1.49
CA ALA A 164 -22.33 19.14 -0.57
C ALA A 164 -21.85 18.00 0.35
N ASP A 165 -21.17 17.00 -0.22
CA ASP A 165 -20.64 15.85 0.54
C ASP A 165 -19.57 16.32 1.53
N TYR A 166 -18.63 17.15 1.06
CA TYR A 166 -17.56 17.69 1.90
C TYR A 166 -18.11 18.51 3.07
N ASN A 167 -19.02 19.43 2.80
CA ASN A 167 -19.59 20.32 3.81
C ASN A 167 -20.51 19.60 4.81
N ALA A 168 -21.10 18.47 4.40
CA ALA A 168 -21.89 17.63 5.32
C ALA A 168 -20.99 16.83 6.26
N LEU A 169 -19.78 16.49 5.84
CA LEU A 169 -18.87 15.63 6.59
C LEU A 169 -17.90 16.41 7.49
N PHE A 170 -17.32 17.48 6.97
CA PHE A 170 -16.26 18.21 7.67
C PHE A 170 -16.78 19.48 8.33
N PRO A 171 -16.30 19.82 9.56
CA PRO A 171 -16.83 20.94 10.35
C PRO A 171 -16.58 22.30 9.73
N VAL A 172 -15.54 22.42 8.89
CA VAL A 172 -15.21 23.65 8.16
C VAL A 172 -15.61 23.44 6.71
N PRO A 173 -16.64 24.16 6.22
CA PRO A 173 -17.09 24.04 4.83
C PRO A 173 -16.03 24.58 3.87
N LEU A 174 -16.12 24.16 2.59
CA LEU A 174 -15.29 24.73 1.53
C LEU A 174 -15.53 26.25 1.39
N ASP A 175 -14.44 27.01 1.36
CA ASP A 175 -14.48 28.48 1.20
C ASP A 175 -15.14 28.84 -0.16
N PRO A 176 -16.15 29.73 -0.19
CA PRO A 176 -16.80 30.17 -1.44
C PRO A 176 -15.83 30.74 -2.48
N ALA A 177 -14.71 31.29 -2.05
CA ALA A 177 -13.66 31.76 -2.94
C ALA A 177 -13.00 30.68 -3.79
N LEU A 178 -13.21 29.39 -3.45
CA LEU A 178 -12.77 28.23 -4.24
C LEU A 178 -13.67 27.95 -5.45
N ASP A 179 -14.78 28.67 -5.64
CA ASP A 179 -15.63 28.50 -6.83
C ASP A 179 -14.84 28.80 -8.11
N PRO A 180 -14.61 27.85 -9.02
CA PRO A 180 -13.82 28.14 -10.22
C PRO A 180 -14.50 29.09 -11.20
N ALA A 181 -15.81 29.35 -11.06
CA ALA A 181 -16.58 30.21 -11.93
C ALA A 181 -16.81 31.61 -11.32
N ALA A 182 -17.01 31.70 -10.00
CA ALA A 182 -17.43 32.93 -9.31
C ALA A 182 -16.62 33.24 -8.05
N GLY A 183 -15.54 32.50 -7.78
CA GLY A 183 -14.69 32.65 -6.61
C GLY A 183 -13.64 33.76 -6.76
N ASP A 184 -12.64 33.71 -5.90
CA ASP A 184 -11.52 34.67 -5.87
C ASP A 184 -10.21 34.03 -6.30
N ALA A 185 -9.89 34.17 -7.59
CA ALA A 185 -8.65 33.63 -8.18
C ALA A 185 -7.37 34.31 -7.65
N ALA A 186 -7.48 35.46 -6.98
CA ALA A 186 -6.32 36.09 -6.33
C ALA A 186 -5.98 35.40 -5.02
N ARG A 187 -6.99 34.87 -4.28
CA ARG A 187 -6.79 34.04 -3.10
C ARG A 187 -6.47 32.60 -3.47
N PHE A 188 -7.23 32.02 -4.39
CA PHE A 188 -7.11 30.63 -4.82
C PHE A 188 -6.89 30.54 -6.34
N PRO A 189 -5.63 30.64 -6.80
CA PRO A 189 -5.29 30.48 -8.21
C PRO A 189 -5.77 29.14 -8.77
N ALA A 190 -5.93 29.02 -10.09
CA ALA A 190 -6.45 27.83 -10.74
C ALA A 190 -5.61 26.57 -10.48
N GLN A 191 -4.32 26.70 -10.17
CA GLN A 191 -3.41 25.62 -9.88
C GLN A 191 -2.28 26.08 -8.95
N GLY A 192 -1.69 25.12 -8.21
CA GLY A 192 -0.54 25.35 -7.35
C GLY A 192 -0.42 24.34 -6.23
N LYS A 193 0.82 24.04 -5.87
CA LYS A 193 1.25 23.22 -4.74
C LYS A 193 2.60 23.74 -4.24
N PRO A 194 3.05 23.33 -3.04
CA PRO A 194 4.38 23.72 -2.56
C PRO A 194 5.47 23.35 -3.57
N LYS A 195 6.43 24.24 -3.72
CA LYS A 195 7.61 23.99 -4.57
C LYS A 195 8.39 22.75 -4.09
N ALA A 196 9.01 22.07 -5.03
CA ALA A 196 9.67 20.78 -4.78
C ALA A 196 10.86 20.86 -3.81
N ASN A 197 11.52 22.03 -3.77
CA ASN A 197 12.65 22.30 -2.87
C ASN A 197 12.87 23.83 -2.74
N ALA A 198 13.71 24.23 -1.80
CA ALA A 198 13.96 25.65 -1.52
C ALA A 198 14.57 26.44 -2.69
N MET A 199 15.25 25.77 -3.62
CA MET A 199 15.90 26.40 -4.79
C MET A 199 14.97 26.54 -5.99
N ALA A 200 13.81 25.86 -5.99
CA ALA A 200 12.83 26.02 -7.05
C ALA A 200 12.21 27.43 -7.00
N PRO A 201 11.87 28.03 -8.17
CA PRO A 201 11.24 29.35 -8.20
C PRO A 201 9.88 29.32 -7.49
N ASP A 202 9.50 30.46 -6.92
CA ASP A 202 8.18 30.64 -6.34
C ASP A 202 7.11 30.55 -7.41
N GLY A 203 6.04 29.83 -7.10
CA GLY A 203 4.86 29.68 -7.93
C GLY A 203 3.62 30.31 -7.29
N PRO A 204 2.43 30.10 -7.86
CA PRO A 204 1.19 30.61 -7.31
C PRO A 204 0.98 30.25 -5.84
N TRP A 205 1.43 29.06 -5.43
CA TRP A 205 1.34 28.59 -4.04
C TRP A 205 2.12 29.47 -3.07
N GLU A 206 3.36 29.82 -3.40
CA GLU A 206 4.22 30.64 -2.53
C GLU A 206 3.72 32.07 -2.40
N MET A 207 2.99 32.57 -3.39
CA MET A 207 2.39 33.93 -3.39
C MET A 207 1.11 34.04 -2.55
N MET A 208 0.50 32.89 -2.18
CA MET A 208 -0.69 32.87 -1.34
C MET A 208 -0.38 33.23 0.12
N THR A 209 -1.39 33.73 0.84
CA THR A 209 -1.28 33.91 2.28
C THR A 209 -1.10 32.60 3.03
N GLY A 210 -0.48 32.64 4.24
CA GLY A 210 -0.36 31.47 5.07
C GLY A 210 -1.73 30.87 5.46
N ALA A 211 -2.74 31.72 5.65
CA ALA A 211 -4.10 31.29 5.98
C ALA A 211 -4.77 30.55 4.81
N ASP A 212 -4.65 31.06 3.59
CA ASP A 212 -5.22 30.40 2.41
C ASP A 212 -4.53 29.07 2.11
N ARG A 213 -3.20 29.01 2.27
CA ARG A 213 -2.45 27.74 2.18
C ARG A 213 -2.90 26.73 3.23
N ASP A 214 -3.25 27.19 4.42
CA ASP A 214 -3.73 26.33 5.51
C ASP A 214 -5.13 25.76 5.23
N ILE A 215 -6.01 26.52 4.61
CA ILE A 215 -7.31 26.02 4.11
C ILE A 215 -7.08 24.86 3.14
N LEU A 216 -6.20 25.02 2.15
CA LEU A 216 -5.90 23.98 1.16
C LEU A 216 -5.25 22.74 1.78
N ASN A 217 -4.34 22.92 2.73
CA ASN A 217 -3.75 21.82 3.46
C ASN A 217 -4.79 21.03 4.27
N THR A 218 -5.74 21.74 4.89
CA THR A 218 -6.85 21.09 5.60
C THR A 218 -7.73 20.28 4.64
N ILE A 219 -8.02 20.83 3.45
CA ILE A 219 -8.77 20.11 2.41
C ILE A 219 -8.02 18.82 2.00
N MET A 220 -6.71 18.90 1.75
CA MET A 220 -5.91 17.72 1.38
C MET A 220 -5.88 16.67 2.49
N ALA A 221 -5.71 17.08 3.75
CA ALA A 221 -5.78 16.16 4.88
C ALA A 221 -7.16 15.48 4.96
N ASN A 222 -8.24 16.22 4.74
CA ASN A 222 -9.61 15.68 4.75
C ASN A 222 -9.85 14.71 3.58
N ILE A 223 -9.30 14.95 2.39
CA ILE A 223 -9.29 13.99 1.29
C ILE A 223 -8.63 12.69 1.76
N GLY A 224 -7.42 12.76 2.33
CA GLY A 224 -6.71 11.59 2.82
C GLY A 224 -7.48 10.85 3.92
N LYS A 225 -8.09 11.57 4.86
CA LYS A 225 -8.91 11.00 5.94
C LYS A 225 -10.14 10.25 5.42
N ALA A 226 -10.79 10.78 4.38
CA ALA A 226 -11.92 10.09 3.76
C ALA A 226 -11.45 8.84 2.98
N ILE A 227 -10.34 8.93 2.25
CA ILE A 227 -9.76 7.77 1.54
C ILE A 227 -9.37 6.67 2.55
N GLU A 228 -8.72 7.00 3.68
CA GLU A 228 -8.45 6.03 4.74
C GLU A 228 -9.72 5.35 5.23
N ALA A 229 -10.80 6.10 5.48
CA ALA A 229 -12.06 5.52 5.93
C ALA A 229 -12.60 4.47 4.94
N TYR A 230 -12.47 4.71 3.64
CA TYR A 230 -12.80 3.74 2.60
C TYR A 230 -11.84 2.55 2.58
N GLU A 231 -10.53 2.78 2.57
CA GLU A 231 -9.52 1.73 2.51
C GLU A 231 -9.60 0.79 3.70
N ARG A 232 -10.02 1.27 4.87
CA ARG A 232 -10.29 0.45 6.06
C ARG A 232 -11.44 -0.54 5.89
N LYS A 233 -12.30 -0.36 4.89
CA LYS A 233 -13.34 -1.34 4.52
C LYS A 233 -12.79 -2.49 3.65
N LEU A 234 -11.62 -2.33 3.06
CA LEU A 234 -11.01 -3.31 2.15
C LEU A 234 -10.36 -4.46 2.95
N VAL A 235 -11.18 -5.23 3.64
CA VAL A 235 -10.73 -6.33 4.49
C VAL A 235 -11.09 -7.67 3.85
N SER A 236 -10.11 -8.57 3.80
CA SER A 236 -10.26 -9.96 3.40
C SER A 236 -9.96 -10.87 4.59
N ARG A 237 -10.81 -11.88 4.80
CA ARG A 237 -10.75 -12.84 5.89
C ARG A 237 -10.99 -14.25 5.34
N ASN A 238 -11.12 -15.21 6.24
CA ASN A 238 -11.55 -16.58 5.92
C ASN A 238 -10.66 -17.33 4.92
N ALA A 239 -9.33 -17.04 4.95
CA ALA A 239 -8.37 -17.83 4.20
C ALA A 239 -8.37 -19.30 4.67
N PRO A 240 -7.98 -20.29 3.85
CA PRO A 240 -7.85 -21.67 4.27
C PRO A 240 -7.05 -21.86 5.57
N ILE A 241 -5.98 -21.10 5.75
CA ILE A 241 -5.20 -21.13 7.01
C ILE A 241 -6.03 -20.73 8.23
N ASP A 242 -6.91 -19.71 8.11
CA ASP A 242 -7.76 -19.28 9.21
C ASP A 242 -8.72 -20.42 9.64
N LYS A 243 -9.35 -21.07 8.66
CA LYS A 243 -10.25 -22.21 8.90
C LYS A 243 -9.50 -23.37 9.56
N TYR A 244 -8.28 -23.65 9.10
CA TYR A 244 -7.43 -24.71 9.67
C TYR A 244 -7.12 -24.42 11.15
N ILE A 245 -6.72 -23.21 11.48
CA ILE A 245 -6.44 -22.80 12.87
C ILE A 245 -7.69 -22.86 13.75
N MET A 246 -8.87 -22.57 13.17
CA MET A 246 -10.15 -22.69 13.86
C MET A 246 -10.68 -24.13 14.00
N GLY A 247 -9.92 -25.15 13.52
CA GLY A 247 -10.20 -26.56 13.71
C GLY A 247 -10.68 -27.33 12.48
N ASP A 248 -10.83 -26.68 11.31
CA ASP A 248 -11.11 -27.42 10.07
C ASP A 248 -9.81 -28.03 9.51
N THR A 249 -9.50 -29.25 9.95
CA THR A 249 -8.28 -29.95 9.55
C THR A 249 -8.22 -30.28 8.07
N THR A 250 -9.31 -30.11 7.32
CA THR A 250 -9.41 -30.36 5.88
C THR A 250 -9.16 -29.10 5.04
N ALA A 251 -9.12 -27.93 5.67
CA ALA A 251 -8.95 -26.64 4.98
C ALA A 251 -7.59 -26.48 4.29
N LEU A 252 -6.56 -27.18 4.75
CA LEU A 252 -5.24 -27.22 4.10
C LEU A 252 -5.00 -28.60 3.45
N SER A 253 -4.47 -28.57 2.23
CA SER A 253 -3.95 -29.78 1.59
C SER A 253 -2.72 -30.34 2.31
N SER A 254 -2.38 -31.61 2.09
CA SER A 254 -1.15 -32.20 2.66
C SER A 254 0.11 -31.43 2.22
N ALA A 255 0.18 -30.95 0.98
CA ALA A 255 1.26 -30.09 0.50
C ALA A 255 1.33 -28.77 1.27
N ALA A 256 0.20 -28.08 1.46
CA ALA A 256 0.16 -26.84 2.24
C ALA A 256 0.57 -27.03 3.71
N LYS A 257 0.22 -28.17 4.33
CA LYS A 257 0.66 -28.49 5.70
C LYS A 257 2.17 -28.72 5.77
N ARG A 258 2.76 -29.44 4.80
CA ARG A 258 4.21 -29.57 4.72
C ARG A 258 4.89 -28.22 4.49
N GLY A 259 4.34 -27.38 3.60
CA GLY A 259 4.80 -26.03 3.37
C GLY A 259 4.72 -25.14 4.62
N LEU A 260 3.65 -25.25 5.40
CA LEU A 260 3.52 -24.54 6.70
C LEU A 260 4.61 -24.98 7.67
N ARG A 261 4.92 -26.28 7.75
CA ARG A 261 6.04 -26.78 8.58
C ARG A 261 7.39 -26.23 8.12
N LEU A 262 7.61 -26.13 6.81
CA LEU A 262 8.81 -25.47 6.27
C LEU A 262 8.85 -24.00 6.64
N PHE A 263 7.73 -23.29 6.53
CA PHE A 263 7.60 -21.88 6.82
C PHE A 263 7.96 -21.51 8.27
N ILE A 264 7.50 -22.31 9.25
CA ILE A 264 7.82 -22.11 10.67
C ILE A 264 9.14 -22.74 11.10
N GLY A 265 9.74 -23.63 10.29
CA GLY A 265 10.94 -24.40 10.60
C GLY A 265 12.09 -24.11 9.65
N LYS A 266 12.44 -25.07 8.78
CA LYS A 266 13.64 -25.06 7.93
C LYS A 266 13.81 -23.78 7.12
N ALA A 267 12.75 -23.20 6.57
CA ALA A 267 12.80 -22.00 5.75
C ALA A 267 12.82 -20.71 6.57
N ALA A 268 12.54 -20.77 7.89
CA ALA A 268 12.57 -19.63 8.83
C ALA A 268 11.81 -18.37 8.38
N CYS A 269 10.81 -18.52 7.50
CA CYS A 269 10.01 -17.38 6.99
C CYS A 269 9.27 -16.66 8.12
N VAL A 270 8.91 -17.38 9.19
CA VAL A 270 8.23 -16.87 10.38
C VAL A 270 9.01 -15.77 11.11
N ASP A 271 10.34 -15.70 10.95
CA ASP A 271 11.19 -14.72 11.62
C ASP A 271 10.86 -13.28 11.19
N CYS A 272 10.42 -13.11 9.93
CA CYS A 272 9.94 -11.84 9.39
C CYS A 272 8.43 -11.85 9.12
N HIS A 273 7.86 -12.99 8.77
CA HIS A 273 6.44 -13.14 8.42
C HIS A 273 5.63 -13.78 9.55
N SER A 274 5.53 -13.09 10.68
CA SER A 274 4.84 -13.54 11.91
C SER A 274 3.49 -12.87 12.14
N GLY A 275 2.73 -13.40 13.09
CA GLY A 275 1.43 -12.86 13.50
C GLY A 275 0.32 -12.98 12.44
N PRO A 276 -0.90 -12.47 12.74
CA PRO A 276 -2.07 -12.67 11.90
C PRO A 276 -1.98 -12.06 10.50
N THR A 277 -1.10 -11.10 10.29
CA THR A 277 -0.84 -10.47 8.99
C THR A 277 0.28 -11.14 8.20
N PHE A 278 0.99 -12.10 8.80
CA PHE A 278 2.23 -12.64 8.24
C PHE A 278 3.25 -11.55 7.91
N SER A 279 3.46 -10.63 8.86
CA SER A 279 4.41 -9.53 8.75
C SER A 279 4.82 -9.05 10.14
N ASP A 280 6.10 -8.90 10.40
CA ASP A 280 6.65 -8.30 11.62
C ASP A 280 6.53 -6.76 11.63
N GLN A 281 5.99 -6.16 10.55
CA GLN A 281 5.85 -4.72 10.35
C GLN A 281 7.18 -3.94 10.38
N LYS A 282 8.32 -4.64 10.30
CA LYS A 282 9.66 -4.05 10.28
C LYS A 282 10.18 -3.87 8.86
N PHE A 283 11.41 -3.40 8.74
CA PHE A 283 12.07 -3.11 7.48
C PHE A 283 13.34 -3.94 7.36
N HIS A 284 13.49 -4.63 6.23
CA HIS A 284 14.60 -5.52 5.95
C HIS A 284 15.13 -5.28 4.54
N ASN A 285 16.41 -5.60 4.34
CA ASN A 285 17.01 -5.63 3.00
C ASN A 285 17.16 -7.08 2.56
N THR A 286 16.33 -7.50 1.63
CA THR A 286 16.38 -8.85 1.06
C THR A 286 17.22 -8.95 -0.20
N GLY A 287 17.85 -7.84 -0.61
CA GLY A 287 18.70 -7.80 -1.79
C GLY A 287 17.93 -7.85 -3.11
N VAL A 288 16.69 -7.34 -3.17
CA VAL A 288 15.92 -7.30 -4.43
C VAL A 288 16.64 -6.40 -5.45
N PRO A 289 17.04 -6.93 -6.62
CA PRO A 289 17.76 -6.14 -7.62
C PRO A 289 16.91 -5.04 -8.24
N GLN A 290 17.49 -3.87 -8.42
CA GLN A 290 16.92 -2.72 -9.16
C GLN A 290 17.15 -2.87 -10.66
N ILE A 291 16.60 -3.95 -11.25
CA ILE A 291 16.74 -4.28 -12.66
C ILE A 291 15.39 -4.12 -13.35
N GLY A 292 15.29 -3.14 -14.25
CA GLY A 292 14.08 -2.89 -15.02
C GLY A 292 14.14 -1.55 -15.75
N ILE A 293 13.48 -1.48 -16.90
CA ILE A 293 13.56 -0.32 -17.81
C ILE A 293 13.03 0.98 -17.18
N ASN A 294 12.07 0.89 -16.26
CA ASN A 294 11.40 2.03 -15.65
C ASN A 294 11.79 2.24 -14.18
N LEU A 295 12.66 1.40 -13.66
CA LEU A 295 13.13 1.50 -12.28
C LEU A 295 14.19 2.60 -12.14
N PRO A 296 14.24 3.29 -11.00
CA PRO A 296 15.37 4.15 -10.68
C PRO A 296 16.64 3.28 -10.54
N ARG A 297 17.76 3.82 -10.94
CA ARG A 297 19.05 3.11 -10.83
C ARG A 297 19.39 2.70 -9.40
N VAL A 298 18.97 3.49 -8.43
CA VAL A 298 19.13 3.24 -6.99
C VAL A 298 17.82 3.55 -6.29
N ASP A 299 17.38 2.66 -5.42
CA ASP A 299 16.28 2.90 -4.48
C ASP A 299 16.81 2.70 -3.06
N ASN A 300 16.93 3.79 -2.31
CA ASN A 300 17.41 3.74 -0.93
C ASN A 300 16.33 3.28 0.08
N GLY A 301 15.11 2.98 -0.37
CA GLY A 301 14.05 2.43 0.49
C GLY A 301 13.73 3.32 1.68
N ARG A 302 13.83 2.76 2.88
CA ARG A 302 13.51 3.42 4.15
C ARG A 302 14.31 4.71 4.38
N PHE A 303 15.55 4.78 3.93
CA PHE A 303 16.40 5.96 4.09
C PHE A 303 15.75 7.23 3.50
N ASP A 304 15.37 7.19 2.21
CA ASP A 304 14.74 8.32 1.55
C ASP A 304 13.31 8.54 2.04
N ASP A 305 12.58 7.47 2.31
CA ASP A 305 11.18 7.51 2.69
C ASP A 305 11.01 8.08 4.11
N LEU A 306 11.86 7.72 5.07
CA LEU A 306 11.83 8.31 6.42
C LEU A 306 12.19 9.81 6.40
N ALA A 307 13.18 10.21 5.60
CA ALA A 307 13.53 11.62 5.44
C ALA A 307 12.33 12.46 4.98
N ARG A 308 11.57 11.92 4.02
CA ARG A 308 10.33 12.55 3.54
C ARG A 308 9.24 12.59 4.61
N THR A 309 9.05 11.50 5.36
CA THR A 309 8.06 11.45 6.44
C THR A 309 8.31 12.53 7.49
N LEU A 310 9.54 12.64 7.95
CA LEU A 310 9.92 13.57 9.05
C LEU A 310 9.68 15.04 8.67
N THR A 311 9.69 15.38 7.39
CA THR A 311 9.54 16.77 6.89
C THR A 311 8.18 17.04 6.26
N ASN A 312 7.29 16.04 6.13
CA ASN A 312 6.03 16.22 5.42
C ASN A 312 4.97 16.92 6.28
N ALA A 313 4.23 17.83 5.65
CA ALA A 313 3.15 18.58 6.30
C ALA A 313 1.96 17.71 6.75
N PHE A 314 1.84 16.47 6.26
CA PHE A 314 0.75 15.55 6.56
C PHE A 314 1.16 14.34 7.40
N ASN A 315 2.36 14.32 7.99
CA ASN A 315 2.69 13.24 8.92
C ASN A 315 1.79 13.30 10.17
N GLY A 316 1.72 12.21 10.91
CA GLY A 316 0.85 12.08 12.08
C GLY A 316 1.09 13.09 13.18
N ALA A 317 2.28 13.71 13.23
CA ALA A 317 2.63 14.77 14.19
C ALA A 317 2.17 16.17 13.77
N SER A 318 1.63 16.31 12.55
CA SER A 318 1.22 17.59 12.01
C SER A 318 -0.07 18.11 12.66
N LYS A 319 -0.32 19.42 12.56
CA LYS A 319 -1.56 20.06 13.04
C LYS A 319 -2.82 19.59 12.30
N TYR A 320 -2.69 18.89 11.18
CA TYR A 320 -3.81 18.33 10.41
C TYR A 320 -4.21 16.94 10.91
N SER A 321 -3.40 16.31 11.77
CA SER A 321 -3.76 15.11 12.51
C SER A 321 -4.83 15.44 13.55
N ASP A 322 -5.76 14.52 13.80
CA ASP A 322 -6.72 14.65 14.90
C ASP A 322 -6.11 14.32 16.28
N ASP A 323 -4.93 13.67 16.27
CA ASP A 323 -4.10 13.40 17.45
C ASP A 323 -2.62 13.59 17.11
N PRO A 324 -2.13 14.83 17.05
CA PRO A 324 -0.71 15.10 16.78
C PRO A 324 0.24 14.50 17.84
N ALA A 325 -0.23 14.31 19.07
CA ALA A 325 0.58 13.74 20.15
C ALA A 325 0.92 12.27 19.88
N ALA A 326 -0.04 11.48 19.42
CA ALA A 326 0.21 10.10 18.99
C ALA A 326 1.19 10.04 17.81
N GLY A 327 1.05 10.95 16.84
CA GLY A 327 1.98 11.07 15.73
C GLY A 327 3.39 11.45 16.17
N MET A 328 3.53 12.44 17.06
CA MET A 328 4.82 12.81 17.67
C MET A 328 5.46 11.62 18.40
N ALA A 329 4.69 10.89 19.20
CA ALA A 329 5.19 9.70 19.89
C ALA A 329 5.70 8.64 18.93
N LYS A 330 4.98 8.42 17.80
CA LYS A 330 5.39 7.45 16.77
C LYS A 330 6.70 7.84 16.08
N LEU A 331 6.93 9.11 15.82
CA LEU A 331 8.12 9.62 15.13
C LEU A 331 9.28 9.94 16.08
N ALA A 332 9.06 9.91 17.41
CA ALA A 332 10.06 10.29 18.41
C ALA A 332 11.34 9.45 18.29
N GLY A 333 12.47 10.13 18.27
CA GLY A 333 13.80 9.49 18.22
C GLY A 333 14.17 8.89 16.87
N MET A 334 13.32 8.94 15.84
CA MET A 334 13.67 8.45 14.52
C MET A 334 14.72 9.35 13.87
N GLN A 335 15.75 8.72 13.30
CA GLN A 335 16.84 9.39 12.60
C GLN A 335 17.08 8.69 11.27
N VAL A 336 17.47 9.49 10.27
CA VAL A 336 17.85 8.96 8.95
C VAL A 336 19.33 8.62 9.00
N THR A 337 19.63 7.34 8.99
CA THR A 337 20.99 6.79 9.11
C THR A 337 21.29 5.84 7.95
N ASP A 338 22.55 5.64 7.63
CA ASP A 338 22.97 4.87 6.44
C ASP A 338 22.54 3.40 6.46
N ASP A 339 22.33 2.83 7.63
CA ASP A 339 21.81 1.46 7.82
C ASP A 339 20.37 1.29 7.34
N LEU A 340 19.63 2.38 7.12
CA LEU A 340 18.28 2.35 6.53
C LEU A 340 18.27 2.18 5.00
N LYS A 341 19.43 2.28 4.32
CA LYS A 341 19.50 2.16 2.87
C LYS A 341 19.12 0.76 2.39
N GLY A 342 18.21 0.73 1.41
CA GLY A 342 17.73 -0.52 0.81
C GLY A 342 16.82 -1.35 1.72
N LEU A 343 16.39 -0.82 2.87
CA LEU A 343 15.39 -1.47 3.69
C LEU A 343 13.99 -1.22 3.13
N PHE A 344 13.21 -2.30 3.04
CA PHE A 344 11.80 -2.26 2.67
C PHE A 344 10.97 -2.98 3.72
N ARG A 345 9.71 -2.55 3.87
CA ARG A 345 8.80 -3.12 4.84
C ARG A 345 8.49 -4.58 4.50
N THR A 346 8.44 -5.45 5.51
CA THR A 346 7.91 -6.80 5.36
C THR A 346 6.47 -6.75 4.85
N GLY A 347 6.24 -7.22 3.63
CA GLY A 347 4.89 -7.32 3.06
C GLY A 347 4.03 -8.32 3.83
N MET A 348 2.73 -8.05 3.95
CA MET A 348 1.78 -9.07 4.38
C MET A 348 1.74 -10.19 3.35
N LEU A 349 1.60 -11.44 3.81
CA LEU A 349 1.44 -12.56 2.88
C LEU A 349 -0.03 -12.97 2.66
N ARG A 350 -0.97 -12.33 3.36
CA ARG A 350 -2.38 -12.55 3.04
C ARG A 350 -2.68 -12.09 1.62
N GLN A 351 -3.45 -12.86 0.87
CA GLN A 351 -3.79 -12.67 -0.55
C GLN A 351 -2.59 -12.74 -1.50
N ILE A 352 -1.45 -13.28 -1.05
CA ILE A 352 -0.21 -13.23 -1.83
C ILE A 352 -0.31 -13.92 -3.19
N ASP A 353 -1.10 -15.01 -3.31
CA ASP A 353 -1.31 -15.72 -4.58
C ASP A 353 -1.98 -14.85 -5.65
N ALA A 354 -2.80 -13.87 -5.23
CA ALA A 354 -3.57 -13.02 -6.12
C ALA A 354 -2.95 -11.62 -6.35
N THR A 355 -1.79 -11.33 -5.77
CA THR A 355 -1.24 -9.96 -5.73
C THR A 355 0.13 -9.81 -6.40
N GLY A 356 0.44 -10.70 -7.33
CA GLY A 356 1.59 -10.52 -8.23
C GLY A 356 1.41 -9.31 -9.18
N PRO A 357 2.51 -8.81 -9.77
CA PRO A 357 3.90 -9.24 -9.61
C PRO A 357 4.49 -8.80 -8.25
N TYR A 358 5.53 -9.49 -7.83
CA TYR A 358 6.04 -9.40 -6.47
C TYR A 358 7.24 -8.47 -6.35
N MET A 359 7.55 -8.13 -5.10
CA MET A 359 8.57 -7.18 -4.65
C MET A 359 8.23 -5.73 -5.02
N HIS A 360 8.96 -4.78 -4.42
CA HIS A 360 8.78 -3.35 -4.70
C HIS A 360 9.07 -2.97 -6.16
N THR A 361 9.84 -3.80 -6.85
CA THR A 361 10.18 -3.63 -8.26
C THR A 361 9.17 -4.27 -9.21
N GLY A 362 8.29 -5.15 -8.72
CA GLY A 362 7.44 -5.99 -9.58
C GLY A 362 8.25 -6.97 -10.43
N GLY A 363 9.48 -7.29 -10.02
CA GLY A 363 10.43 -8.06 -10.83
C GLY A 363 10.24 -9.59 -10.79
N LEU A 364 9.42 -10.12 -9.88
CA LEU A 364 9.12 -11.54 -9.77
C LEU A 364 7.65 -11.79 -10.14
N ASN A 365 7.38 -12.77 -11.01
CA ASN A 365 6.06 -12.96 -11.60
C ASN A 365 5.21 -13.99 -10.90
N SER A 366 5.81 -14.95 -10.23
CA SER A 366 5.16 -16.10 -9.64
C SER A 366 5.61 -16.32 -8.19
N LEU A 367 4.82 -17.05 -7.41
CA LEU A 367 5.25 -17.47 -6.07
C LEU A 367 6.42 -18.44 -6.14
N GLU A 368 6.52 -19.20 -7.21
CA GLU A 368 7.64 -20.07 -7.51
C GLU A 368 8.94 -19.24 -7.64
N ASP A 369 8.90 -18.11 -8.37
CA ASP A 369 10.06 -17.19 -8.48
C ASP A 369 10.42 -16.59 -7.11
N VAL A 370 9.41 -16.23 -6.31
CA VAL A 370 9.63 -15.68 -4.96
C VAL A 370 10.29 -16.70 -4.05
N VAL A 371 9.80 -17.95 -4.01
CA VAL A 371 10.37 -19.00 -3.19
C VAL A 371 11.79 -19.33 -3.65
N GLN A 372 12.01 -19.41 -4.96
CA GLN A 372 13.35 -19.62 -5.52
C GLN A 372 14.31 -18.48 -5.16
N PHE A 373 13.86 -17.21 -5.22
CA PHE A 373 14.66 -16.05 -4.81
C PHE A 373 15.13 -16.18 -3.35
N TYR A 374 14.24 -16.55 -2.44
CA TYR A 374 14.59 -16.77 -1.03
C TYR A 374 15.44 -18.05 -0.85
N ASN A 375 15.18 -19.11 -1.62
CA ASN A 375 15.98 -20.34 -1.57
C ASN A 375 17.44 -20.09 -1.94
N LEU A 376 17.71 -19.13 -2.82
CA LEU A 376 19.05 -18.67 -3.18
C LEU A 376 19.68 -17.69 -2.17
N GLY A 377 18.94 -17.25 -1.15
CA GLY A 377 19.40 -16.29 -0.15
C GLY A 377 19.27 -14.83 -0.62
N GLY A 378 18.32 -14.52 -1.50
CA GLY A 378 18.09 -13.19 -2.04
C GLY A 378 19.07 -12.80 -3.16
N GLY A 379 19.01 -11.54 -3.60
CA GLY A 379 19.91 -11.03 -4.63
C GLY A 379 21.35 -10.84 -4.15
N THR A 380 22.24 -10.74 -5.11
CA THR A 380 23.71 -10.62 -4.87
C THR A 380 24.28 -9.28 -5.32
N ALA A 381 23.55 -8.50 -6.15
CA ALA A 381 23.99 -7.23 -6.71
C ALA A 381 22.78 -6.32 -7.02
N ASP A 382 23.07 -5.10 -7.46
CA ASP A 382 22.10 -4.12 -7.97
C ASP A 382 21.01 -3.69 -6.96
N PHE A 383 21.35 -3.61 -5.69
CA PHE A 383 20.49 -3.06 -4.62
C PHE A 383 21.27 -2.10 -3.73
N ALA A 384 20.57 -1.20 -3.05
CA ALA A 384 21.17 -0.26 -2.11
C ALA A 384 21.41 -0.90 -0.73
N GLY A 385 22.37 -0.39 0.02
CA GLY A 385 22.64 -0.77 1.41
C GLY A 385 23.23 -2.16 1.58
N THR A 386 23.03 -2.73 2.76
CA THR A 386 23.57 -4.04 3.14
C THR A 386 22.46 -5.06 3.30
N LYS A 387 22.55 -6.17 2.59
CA LYS A 387 21.59 -7.28 2.69
C LYS A 387 21.58 -7.84 4.11
N SER A 388 20.38 -8.15 4.62
CA SER A 388 20.20 -8.77 5.93
C SER A 388 20.96 -10.10 6.03
N ALA A 389 21.61 -10.32 7.18
CA ALA A 389 22.29 -11.59 7.46
C ALA A 389 21.34 -12.79 7.53
N ALA A 390 20.04 -12.56 7.76
CA ALA A 390 19.00 -13.59 7.70
C ALA A 390 18.77 -14.13 6.27
N MET A 391 19.24 -13.41 5.25
CA MET A 391 19.11 -13.81 3.84
C MET A 391 20.23 -14.79 3.43
N ALA A 392 20.19 -15.98 3.97
CA ALA A 392 21.06 -17.10 3.61
C ALA A 392 20.33 -18.11 2.71
N PRO A 393 21.05 -18.90 1.88
CA PRO A 393 20.44 -19.98 1.10
C PRO A 393 19.71 -20.99 2.00
N LEU A 394 18.43 -21.31 1.66
CA LEU A 394 17.58 -22.16 2.46
C LEU A 394 17.82 -23.66 2.19
N LEU A 395 18.43 -23.98 1.04
CA LEU A 395 18.73 -25.35 0.60
C LEU A 395 17.47 -26.25 0.56
N LEU A 396 16.35 -25.67 0.09
CA LEU A 396 15.12 -26.41 -0.15
C LEU A 396 15.22 -27.20 -1.45
N THR A 397 14.73 -28.43 -1.42
CA THR A 397 14.53 -29.25 -2.63
C THR A 397 13.39 -28.67 -3.46
N ASP A 398 13.24 -29.13 -4.72
CA ASP A 398 12.13 -28.69 -5.58
C ASP A 398 10.77 -29.07 -4.99
N ASP A 399 10.62 -30.23 -4.37
CA ASP A 399 9.40 -30.66 -3.69
C ASP A 399 9.08 -29.76 -2.47
N GLU A 400 10.09 -29.42 -1.67
CA GLU A 400 9.94 -28.52 -0.53
C GLU A 400 9.54 -27.09 -0.98
N GLN A 401 10.08 -26.60 -2.09
CA GLN A 401 9.68 -25.33 -2.68
C GLN A 401 8.23 -25.38 -3.16
N ALA A 402 7.80 -26.44 -3.81
CA ALA A 402 6.43 -26.64 -4.24
C ALA A 402 5.45 -26.72 -3.04
N ASP A 403 5.81 -27.38 -1.96
CA ASP A 403 5.03 -27.44 -0.72
C ASP A 403 4.90 -26.05 -0.09
N LEU A 404 5.99 -25.26 -0.05
CA LEU A 404 5.95 -23.89 0.46
C LEU A 404 5.04 -22.98 -0.39
N VAL A 405 5.10 -23.10 -1.72
CA VAL A 405 4.16 -22.41 -2.63
C VAL A 405 2.72 -22.82 -2.36
N ALA A 406 2.44 -24.10 -2.15
CA ALA A 406 1.11 -24.59 -1.81
C ALA A 406 0.60 -23.99 -0.49
N PHE A 407 1.47 -23.80 0.50
CA PHE A 407 1.13 -23.07 1.73
C PHE A 407 0.83 -21.59 1.46
N LEU A 408 1.69 -20.87 0.73
CA LEU A 408 1.48 -19.47 0.42
C LEU A 408 0.14 -19.23 -0.30
N LYS A 409 -0.27 -20.10 -1.21
CA LYS A 409 -1.58 -20.06 -1.88
C LYS A 409 -2.76 -20.19 -0.89
N SER A 410 -2.57 -20.90 0.22
CA SER A 410 -3.60 -21.05 1.26
C SER A 410 -3.83 -19.79 2.12
N LEU A 411 -3.05 -18.74 1.93
CA LEU A 411 -3.18 -17.47 2.61
C LEU A 411 -4.18 -16.51 1.94
N THR A 412 -4.74 -16.91 0.79
CA THR A 412 -5.71 -16.11 0.03
C THR A 412 -7.12 -16.36 0.57
N GLY A 413 -7.71 -15.32 1.11
CA GLY A 413 -9.07 -15.30 1.62
C GLY A 413 -10.09 -14.78 0.60
N GLU A 414 -11.27 -14.43 1.09
CA GLU A 414 -12.33 -13.86 0.26
C GLU A 414 -12.00 -12.46 -0.23
N GLN A 415 -12.57 -12.07 -1.37
CA GLN A 415 -12.46 -10.69 -1.85
C GLN A 415 -13.25 -9.73 -0.95
N PRO A 416 -12.82 -8.45 -0.82
CA PRO A 416 -13.65 -7.42 -0.22
C PRO A 416 -15.03 -7.34 -0.86
N PRO A 417 -16.06 -6.87 -0.14
CA PRO A 417 -17.43 -6.78 -0.66
C PRO A 417 -17.50 -6.06 -2.01
N VAL A 418 -18.17 -6.65 -2.99
CA VAL A 418 -18.29 -6.15 -4.40
C VAL A 418 -18.76 -4.69 -4.46
N GLY A 419 -19.58 -4.25 -3.50
CA GLY A 419 -20.04 -2.85 -3.41
C GLY A 419 -18.91 -1.84 -3.28
N LEU A 420 -17.81 -2.22 -2.65
CA LEU A 420 -16.63 -1.35 -2.48
C LEU A 420 -15.84 -1.18 -3.78
N GLY A 421 -15.95 -2.09 -4.72
CA GLY A 421 -15.32 -2.00 -6.05
C GLY A 421 -16.11 -1.22 -7.09
N LYS A 422 -17.28 -0.67 -6.75
CA LYS A 422 -18.09 0.10 -7.70
C LYS A 422 -17.56 1.52 -7.85
N ASP A 423 -17.42 1.97 -9.10
CA ASP A 423 -17.17 3.39 -9.39
C ASP A 423 -18.39 4.21 -8.97
N THR A 424 -18.18 5.07 -7.99
CA THR A 424 -19.19 5.96 -7.42
C THR A 424 -18.84 7.44 -7.60
N ALA A 425 -17.78 7.73 -8.38
CA ALA A 425 -17.40 9.11 -8.71
C ALA A 425 -18.57 9.84 -9.40
N ILE A 426 -18.72 11.12 -9.10
CA ILE A 426 -19.71 11.96 -9.76
C ILE A 426 -19.20 12.33 -11.16
N PRO A 427 -19.94 12.09 -12.25
CA PRO A 427 -19.54 12.53 -13.58
C PRO A 427 -19.28 14.04 -13.61
N ASP A 428 -18.39 14.50 -14.48
CA ASP A 428 -18.23 15.93 -14.72
C ASP A 428 -19.56 16.50 -15.24
N PRO A 429 -19.97 17.67 -14.72
CA PRO A 429 -21.16 18.36 -15.25
C PRO A 429 -20.94 18.64 -16.74
N ILE A 430 -21.96 18.28 -17.55
CA ILE A 430 -21.97 18.48 -19.01
C ILE A 430 -22.06 19.96 -19.31
#